data_3764f27e289a4b2197b24a68ba7d60f2
#
_entry.id   3764f27e289a4b2197b24a68ba7d60f2
#
_cell.length_a   1.000
_cell.length_b   1.000
_cell.length_c   1.000
_cell.angle_alpha   90.00
_cell.angle_beta   90.00
_cell.angle_gamma   90.00
#
_symmetry.space_group_name_H-M   'P 1'
#
loop_
_entity.id
_entity.type
_entity.pdbx_description
1 polymer ?
#
loop_
_entity_poly.entity_id
_entity_poly.type
_entity_poly.pdbx_seq_one_letter_code
_entity_poly.pdbx_strand_id
1 'polypeptide(L)'
;MPTNKVYLPDIVGKGYGAFWRFKGRYKVVKGSRASKKSSTQSLKVIMEIMENPCVNWLVVRKTERTLRDSCFAQLKWAMRQLKVERYFKCSVSPLEITYIPTGQKILFRGLDDPLKVTSITVEVGALCRLWIEEAYEIMSEDAFNRLDESIRGQLPNGMYHQVVLTFNPWSDRHWLKKRFFDEPSENVLALTTNYMCNEFLGESDLALFEEMKKNPKRYKVAGLGEWGVVDGLVYENWKEQDFSIDDVRKLPGVKAIFGLDFGYTTDPTALFCGVVDAAERRLYVFDELYERALTNRAIAERVQRLGYAKEAIVADCAEPKSITELREFGLTRTRASKKGADSILNGVQRIQDYEIIVHPRCVNFLTEISQYQWGKDRFGKYTGKPEDDNNHLMDAMRYAFEKFAVVKTGQVDIY
;
A
#
# COMPACT_ATOMS: atom_id res chain seq x y z
N MET A 1 10.34 15.66 -44.76
CA MET A 1 11.05 15.64 -43.47
C MET A 1 11.59 14.21 -43.26
N PRO A 2 12.81 13.97 -42.83
CA PRO A 2 13.29 12.64 -42.61
C PRO A 2 12.44 11.98 -41.53
N THR A 3 11.77 10.89 -41.88
CA THR A 3 11.03 10.03 -40.94
C THR A 3 12.05 9.33 -40.05
N ASN A 4 12.24 9.82 -38.84
CA ASN A 4 13.06 9.13 -37.83
C ASN A 4 12.36 7.81 -37.49
N LYS A 5 12.80 6.72 -38.08
CA LYS A 5 12.32 5.38 -37.72
C LYS A 5 13.01 4.96 -36.42
N VAL A 6 12.21 4.58 -35.43
CA VAL A 6 12.68 3.95 -34.19
C VAL A 6 12.24 2.50 -34.23
N TYR A 7 13.17 1.59 -34.05
CA TYR A 7 12.87 0.17 -33.99
C TYR A 7 12.69 -0.22 -32.53
N LEU A 8 11.45 -0.56 -32.15
CA LEU A 8 11.07 -0.80 -30.74
C LEU A 8 11.92 -1.88 -30.04
N PRO A 9 12.28 -3.01 -30.67
CA PRO A 9 13.16 -4.00 -30.03
C PRO A 9 14.50 -3.44 -29.54
N ASP A 10 15.00 -2.34 -30.14
CA ASP A 10 16.24 -1.71 -29.70
C ASP A 10 16.13 -0.96 -28.35
N ILE A 11 14.92 -0.77 -27.83
CA ILE A 11 14.66 -0.01 -26.61
C ILE A 11 13.77 -0.75 -25.60
N VAL A 12 13.03 -1.77 -26.05
CA VAL A 12 12.19 -2.61 -25.21
C VAL A 12 12.93 -3.90 -24.85
N GLY A 13 12.89 -4.32 -23.61
CA GLY A 13 13.48 -5.59 -23.17
C GLY A 13 12.74 -6.80 -23.74
N LYS A 14 13.39 -7.95 -23.69
CA LYS A 14 12.81 -9.24 -24.07
C LYS A 14 11.62 -9.61 -23.17
N GLY A 15 10.71 -10.45 -23.67
CA GLY A 15 9.60 -10.98 -22.88
C GLY A 15 8.33 -10.12 -22.85
N TYR A 16 8.34 -8.92 -23.45
CA TYR A 16 7.18 -8.00 -23.44
C TYR A 16 6.22 -8.15 -24.62
N GLY A 17 6.38 -9.17 -25.48
CA GLY A 17 5.51 -9.35 -26.65
C GLY A 17 4.02 -9.49 -26.32
N ALA A 18 3.66 -10.27 -25.30
CA ALA A 18 2.28 -10.39 -24.84
C ALA A 18 1.75 -9.06 -24.27
N PHE A 19 2.58 -8.33 -23.51
CA PHE A 19 2.25 -7.02 -22.96
C PHE A 19 1.84 -6.01 -24.05
N TRP A 20 2.52 -5.99 -25.18
CA TRP A 20 2.22 -5.08 -26.29
C TRP A 20 0.90 -5.39 -27.00
N ARG A 21 0.56 -6.68 -27.15
CA ARG A 21 -0.61 -7.14 -27.92
C ARG A 21 -1.88 -7.25 -27.12
N PHE A 22 -1.79 -7.37 -25.81
CA PHE A 22 -2.95 -7.59 -24.95
C PHE A 22 -3.88 -6.38 -24.89
N LYS A 23 -5.17 -6.60 -25.10
CA LYS A 23 -6.23 -5.57 -25.10
C LYS A 23 -7.28 -5.78 -24.00
N GLY A 24 -7.13 -6.78 -23.14
CA GLY A 24 -7.99 -6.98 -21.98
C GLY A 24 -7.86 -5.86 -20.94
N ARG A 25 -8.74 -5.89 -19.95
CA ARG A 25 -8.85 -4.80 -18.97
C ARG A 25 -7.61 -4.64 -18.08
N TYR A 26 -7.00 -5.74 -17.63
CA TYR A 26 -5.91 -5.67 -16.65
C TYR A 26 -4.59 -6.20 -17.22
N LYS A 27 -3.57 -5.35 -17.25
CA LYS A 27 -2.17 -5.73 -17.46
C LYS A 27 -1.44 -5.64 -16.13
N VAL A 28 -1.05 -6.77 -15.57
CA VAL A 28 -0.42 -6.84 -14.25
C VAL A 28 0.99 -7.38 -14.40
N VAL A 29 1.98 -6.53 -14.17
CA VAL A 29 3.39 -6.85 -14.38
C VAL A 29 4.13 -6.79 -13.06
N LYS A 30 4.29 -7.93 -12.42
CA LYS A 30 5.23 -8.04 -11.31
C LYS A 30 6.64 -8.30 -11.82
N GLY A 31 7.63 -7.87 -11.09
CA GLY A 31 8.98 -8.19 -11.54
C GLY A 31 10.09 -7.63 -10.66
N SER A 32 11.31 -8.04 -10.97
CA SER A 32 12.50 -7.61 -10.28
C SER A 32 12.84 -6.13 -10.54
N ARG A 33 13.85 -5.64 -9.83
CA ARG A 33 14.54 -4.41 -10.25
C ARG A 33 15.15 -4.60 -11.63
N ALA A 34 15.35 -3.51 -12.36
CA ALA A 34 15.94 -3.48 -13.69
C ALA A 34 15.26 -4.35 -14.77
N SER A 35 14.07 -4.88 -14.53
CA SER A 35 13.32 -5.70 -15.51
C SER A 35 12.60 -4.89 -16.59
N LYS A 36 12.77 -3.56 -16.62
CA LYS A 36 12.18 -2.63 -17.62
C LYS A 36 10.65 -2.51 -17.58
N LYS A 37 9.98 -2.88 -16.50
CA LYS A 37 8.51 -2.73 -16.34
C LYS A 37 8.05 -1.30 -16.65
N SER A 38 8.54 -0.34 -15.88
CA SER A 38 8.14 1.07 -15.96
C SER A 38 8.57 1.73 -17.26
N SER A 39 9.76 1.40 -17.76
CA SER A 39 10.25 1.92 -19.06
C SER A 39 9.41 1.42 -20.23
N THR A 40 9.06 0.12 -20.24
CA THR A 40 8.20 -0.46 -21.29
C THR A 40 6.79 0.13 -21.24
N GLN A 41 6.24 0.29 -20.04
CA GLN A 41 4.94 0.94 -19.87
C GLN A 41 4.98 2.40 -20.31
N SER A 42 6.04 3.15 -20.00
CA SER A 42 6.17 4.55 -20.42
C SER A 42 6.22 4.69 -21.95
N LEU A 43 6.96 3.82 -22.65
CA LEU A 43 6.96 3.77 -24.11
C LEU A 43 5.54 3.49 -24.66
N LYS A 44 4.83 2.54 -24.04
CA LYS A 44 3.47 2.19 -24.45
C LYS A 44 2.50 3.35 -24.26
N VAL A 45 2.58 4.11 -23.16
CA VAL A 45 1.77 5.30 -22.90
C VAL A 45 1.95 6.35 -24.01
N ILE A 46 3.21 6.66 -24.34
CA ILE A 46 3.52 7.69 -25.38
C ILE A 46 3.05 7.21 -26.76
N MET A 47 3.21 5.95 -27.09
CA MET A 47 2.74 5.43 -28.37
C MET A 47 1.22 5.44 -28.47
N GLU A 48 0.51 4.94 -27.44
CA GLU A 48 -0.96 4.85 -27.47
C GLU A 48 -1.63 6.23 -27.58
N ILE A 49 -1.09 7.25 -26.92
CA ILE A 49 -1.67 8.61 -27.02
C ILE A 49 -1.47 9.21 -28.41
N MET A 50 -0.39 8.86 -29.09
CA MET A 50 -0.12 9.29 -30.47
C MET A 50 -0.94 8.53 -31.53
N GLU A 51 -1.17 7.23 -31.28
CA GLU A 51 -1.90 6.34 -32.20
C GLU A 51 -3.42 6.52 -32.13
N ASN A 52 -3.95 6.93 -30.98
CA ASN A 52 -5.39 6.91 -30.71
C ASN A 52 -5.87 8.26 -30.20
N PRO A 53 -6.51 9.08 -31.02
CA PRO A 53 -6.85 10.47 -30.70
C PRO A 53 -7.90 10.64 -29.59
N CYS A 54 -8.45 9.59 -29.02
CA CYS A 54 -9.37 9.67 -27.88
C CYS A 54 -8.78 9.19 -26.55
N VAL A 55 -7.54 8.64 -26.53
CA VAL A 55 -6.95 8.04 -25.32
C VAL A 55 -6.34 9.11 -24.43
N ASN A 56 -6.80 9.17 -23.18
CA ASN A 56 -6.09 9.86 -22.10
C ASN A 56 -5.66 8.85 -21.03
N TRP A 57 -4.57 9.17 -20.35
CA TRP A 57 -3.97 8.35 -19.31
C TRP A 57 -4.08 9.04 -17.95
N LEU A 58 -4.41 8.26 -16.93
CA LEU A 58 -4.19 8.60 -15.55
C LEU A 58 -3.02 7.76 -15.02
N VAL A 59 -2.02 8.40 -14.45
CA VAL A 59 -0.86 7.78 -13.83
C VAL A 59 -0.91 8.02 -12.33
N VAL A 60 -0.83 6.95 -11.56
CA VAL A 60 -1.08 6.97 -10.11
C VAL A 60 0.06 6.30 -9.35
N ARG A 61 0.41 6.87 -8.22
CA ARG A 61 1.21 6.25 -7.13
C ARG A 61 0.55 6.53 -5.77
N LYS A 62 0.98 5.84 -4.74
CA LYS A 62 0.51 6.09 -3.37
C LYS A 62 0.67 7.56 -2.99
N THR A 63 1.79 8.18 -3.31
CA THR A 63 2.12 9.57 -2.91
C THR A 63 2.36 10.45 -4.14
N GLU A 64 1.65 11.59 -4.23
CA GLU A 64 1.77 12.53 -5.35
C GLU A 64 3.20 13.06 -5.53
N ARG A 65 3.87 13.38 -4.43
CA ARG A 65 5.24 13.91 -4.43
C ARG A 65 6.23 13.05 -5.21
N THR A 66 6.06 11.71 -5.19
CA THR A 66 6.98 10.78 -5.86
C THR A 66 6.77 10.68 -7.37
N LEU A 67 5.63 11.13 -7.90
CA LEU A 67 5.29 11.01 -9.32
C LEU A 67 6.20 11.84 -10.23
N ARG A 68 6.64 13.02 -9.76
CA ARG A 68 7.51 13.91 -10.55
C ARG A 68 8.85 13.24 -10.88
N ASP A 69 9.49 12.66 -9.89
CA ASP A 69 10.82 12.08 -10.02
C ASP A 69 10.81 10.63 -10.53
N SER A 70 9.63 10.01 -10.59
CA SER A 70 9.43 8.66 -11.11
C SER A 70 8.72 8.67 -12.48
N CYS A 71 7.39 8.49 -12.49
CA CYS A 71 6.61 8.31 -13.73
C CYS A 71 6.73 9.47 -14.72
N PHE A 72 6.71 10.70 -14.24
CA PHE A 72 6.83 11.89 -15.11
C PHE A 72 8.21 11.97 -15.77
N ALA A 73 9.27 11.75 -15.01
CA ALA A 73 10.63 11.69 -15.54
C ALA A 73 10.80 10.52 -16.52
N GLN A 74 10.19 9.38 -16.23
CA GLN A 74 10.23 8.18 -17.08
C GLN A 74 9.48 8.39 -18.41
N LEU A 75 8.34 9.08 -18.40
CA LEU A 75 7.61 9.44 -19.62
C LEU A 75 8.40 10.44 -20.48
N LYS A 76 9.11 11.38 -19.87
CA LYS A 76 10.04 12.26 -20.60
C LYS A 76 11.18 11.49 -21.24
N TRP A 77 11.71 10.49 -20.53
CA TRP A 77 12.70 9.57 -21.12
C TRP A 77 12.11 8.82 -22.32
N ALA A 78 10.87 8.29 -22.21
CA ALA A 78 10.21 7.58 -23.32
C ALA A 78 10.02 8.48 -24.56
N MET A 79 9.61 9.74 -24.36
CA MET A 79 9.51 10.70 -25.47
C MET A 79 10.85 10.92 -26.18
N ARG A 80 11.98 11.00 -25.42
CA ARG A 80 13.33 11.11 -26.00
C ARG A 80 13.71 9.88 -26.80
N GLN A 81 13.47 8.68 -26.24
CA GLN A 81 13.75 7.43 -26.95
C GLN A 81 12.99 7.32 -28.29
N LEU A 82 11.72 7.75 -28.28
CA LEU A 82 10.88 7.76 -29.46
C LEU A 82 11.13 8.98 -30.38
N LYS A 83 11.98 9.94 -29.98
CA LYS A 83 12.30 11.18 -30.71
C LYS A 83 11.08 12.05 -31.03
N VAL A 84 10.12 12.10 -30.10
CA VAL A 84 8.83 12.78 -30.27
C VAL A 84 8.59 13.93 -29.30
N GLU A 85 9.57 14.35 -28.52
CA GLU A 85 9.47 15.37 -27.48
C GLU A 85 8.77 16.66 -27.95
N ARG A 86 9.05 17.09 -29.20
CA ARG A 86 8.47 18.31 -29.78
C ARG A 86 6.95 18.31 -29.88
N TYR A 87 6.33 17.16 -29.81
CA TYR A 87 4.86 17.01 -29.87
C TYR A 87 4.20 17.03 -28.51
N PHE A 88 4.97 17.17 -27.43
CA PHE A 88 4.46 17.12 -26.08
C PHE A 88 4.80 18.38 -25.28
N LYS A 89 3.82 18.89 -24.55
CA LYS A 89 3.99 19.96 -23.57
C LYS A 89 3.96 19.35 -22.17
N CYS A 90 5.04 19.54 -21.41
CA CYS A 90 5.16 19.05 -20.03
C CYS A 90 4.93 20.19 -19.05
N SER A 91 3.97 20.05 -18.12
CA SER A 91 3.70 20.99 -17.03
C SER A 91 4.02 20.34 -15.68
N VAL A 92 4.54 21.11 -14.75
CA VAL A 92 4.82 20.67 -13.36
C VAL A 92 3.82 21.20 -12.35
N SER A 93 2.98 22.17 -12.75
CA SER A 93 1.89 22.72 -11.94
C SER A 93 0.76 23.19 -12.87
N PRO A 94 -0.32 22.43 -12.99
CA PRO A 94 -0.51 21.05 -12.50
C PRO A 94 0.47 20.07 -13.16
N LEU A 95 0.74 18.93 -12.50
CA LEU A 95 1.60 17.90 -13.06
C LEU A 95 0.83 17.15 -14.14
N GLU A 96 1.15 17.45 -15.42
CA GLU A 96 0.51 16.84 -16.59
C GLU A 96 1.41 16.89 -17.82
N ILE A 97 1.14 16.03 -18.79
CA ILE A 97 1.74 16.05 -20.11
C ILE A 97 0.61 16.14 -21.13
N THR A 98 0.70 17.11 -22.04
CA THR A 98 -0.28 17.31 -23.11
C THR A 98 0.33 16.92 -24.45
N TYR A 99 -0.35 16.08 -25.21
CA TYR A 99 -0.02 15.82 -26.61
C TYR A 99 -0.57 16.94 -27.48
N ILE A 100 0.31 17.79 -27.99
CA ILE A 100 -0.03 19.08 -28.65
C ILE A 100 -0.97 18.90 -29.85
N PRO A 101 -0.77 17.90 -30.75
CA PRO A 101 -1.59 17.80 -31.97
C PRO A 101 -3.09 17.64 -31.74
N THR A 102 -3.49 17.01 -30.64
CA THR A 102 -4.89 16.65 -30.35
C THR A 102 -5.42 17.19 -29.03
N GLY A 103 -4.53 17.64 -28.13
CA GLY A 103 -4.90 18.13 -26.80
C GLY A 103 -5.12 17.05 -25.75
N GLN A 104 -4.88 15.77 -26.07
CA GLN A 104 -4.98 14.68 -25.12
C GLN A 104 -3.98 14.82 -23.98
N LYS A 105 -4.31 14.26 -22.80
CA LYS A 105 -3.52 14.43 -21.59
C LYS A 105 -3.07 13.13 -20.95
N ILE A 106 -1.90 13.17 -20.32
CA ILE A 106 -1.44 12.23 -19.32
C ILE A 106 -1.46 12.97 -18.00
N LEU A 107 -2.34 12.55 -17.10
CA LEU A 107 -2.60 13.16 -15.80
C LEU A 107 -1.91 12.37 -14.70
N PHE A 108 -1.44 13.05 -13.65
CA PHE A 108 -0.75 12.43 -12.53
C PHE A 108 -1.47 12.75 -11.23
N ARG A 109 -1.73 11.74 -10.40
CA ARG A 109 -2.40 11.89 -9.10
C ARG A 109 -1.80 10.95 -8.07
N GLY A 110 -1.68 11.44 -6.84
CA GLY A 110 -1.41 10.59 -5.67
C GLY A 110 -2.71 10.03 -5.10
N LEU A 111 -2.61 8.94 -4.36
CA LEU A 111 -3.72 8.32 -3.61
C LEU A 111 -3.83 8.86 -2.17
N ASP A 112 -2.94 9.75 -1.78
CA ASP A 112 -2.99 10.52 -0.55
C ASP A 112 -4.25 11.41 -0.45
N ASP A 113 -4.91 11.69 -1.58
CA ASP A 113 -6.24 12.31 -1.63
C ASP A 113 -7.16 11.54 -2.60
N PRO A 114 -7.90 10.52 -2.13
CA PRO A 114 -8.77 9.70 -2.99
C PRO A 114 -9.86 10.48 -3.72
N LEU A 115 -10.31 11.63 -3.19
CA LEU A 115 -11.34 12.44 -3.83
C LEU A 115 -10.86 13.11 -5.12
N LYS A 116 -9.57 13.41 -5.23
CA LYS A 116 -8.98 13.98 -6.44
C LYS A 116 -8.93 13.01 -7.62
N VAL A 117 -9.08 11.72 -7.37
CA VAL A 117 -8.95 10.68 -8.41
C VAL A 117 -10.31 10.31 -9.01
N THR A 118 -11.39 10.39 -8.24
CA THR A 118 -12.74 9.96 -8.67
C THR A 118 -13.49 10.96 -9.52
N SER A 119 -13.03 12.23 -9.61
CA SER A 119 -13.74 13.34 -10.26
C SER A 119 -12.98 13.89 -11.48
N ILE A 120 -12.08 13.11 -12.08
CA ILE A 120 -11.26 13.57 -13.20
C ILE A 120 -12.09 13.58 -14.49
N THR A 121 -12.14 14.73 -15.14
CA THR A 121 -12.68 14.91 -16.49
C THR A 121 -11.58 15.36 -17.44
N VAL A 122 -11.68 14.98 -18.70
CA VAL A 122 -10.78 15.42 -19.77
C VAL A 122 -11.58 16.20 -20.82
N GLU A 123 -10.97 17.22 -21.41
CA GLU A 123 -11.60 18.07 -22.40
C GLU A 123 -11.69 17.40 -23.77
N VAL A 124 -10.71 16.57 -24.09
CA VAL A 124 -10.60 15.88 -25.37
C VAL A 124 -10.52 14.38 -25.13
N GLY A 125 -11.31 13.62 -25.89
CA GLY A 125 -11.30 12.15 -25.81
C GLY A 125 -11.92 11.59 -24.53
N ALA A 126 -11.41 10.47 -24.04
CA ALA A 126 -11.90 9.77 -22.86
C ALA A 126 -10.74 9.39 -21.94
N LEU A 127 -10.97 9.45 -20.63
CA LEU A 127 -10.06 8.88 -19.64
C LEU A 127 -10.28 7.37 -19.59
N CYS A 128 -9.58 6.62 -20.43
CA CYS A 128 -9.79 5.19 -20.61
C CYS A 128 -8.59 4.31 -20.26
N ARG A 129 -7.52 4.94 -19.78
CA ARG A 129 -6.28 4.25 -19.38
C ARG A 129 -5.85 4.67 -17.98
N LEU A 130 -5.49 3.70 -17.18
CA LEU A 130 -4.91 3.89 -15.85
C LEU A 130 -3.58 3.15 -15.77
N TRP A 131 -2.55 3.81 -15.28
CA TRP A 131 -1.29 3.18 -14.90
C TRP A 131 -1.02 3.41 -13.42
N ILE A 132 -0.94 2.32 -12.68
CA ILE A 132 -0.59 2.31 -11.26
C ILE A 132 0.85 1.82 -11.16
N GLU A 133 1.76 2.73 -10.88
CA GLU A 133 3.17 2.43 -10.66
C GLU A 133 3.40 2.14 -9.18
N GLU A 134 4.26 1.15 -8.90
CA GLU A 134 4.46 0.59 -7.56
C GLU A 134 3.12 0.17 -6.92
N ALA A 135 2.30 -0.56 -7.68
CA ALA A 135 0.95 -0.97 -7.27
C ALA A 135 0.93 -1.76 -5.96
N TYR A 136 2.06 -2.35 -5.56
CA TYR A 136 2.23 -3.00 -4.26
C TYR A 136 2.04 -2.02 -3.08
N GLU A 137 2.25 -0.72 -3.27
CA GLU A 137 2.00 0.31 -2.25
C GLU A 137 0.50 0.48 -1.92
N ILE A 138 -0.41 -0.06 -2.75
CA ILE A 138 -1.86 -0.06 -2.53
C ILE A 138 -2.24 -1.31 -1.73
N MET A 139 -2.33 -1.17 -0.42
CA MET A 139 -2.52 -2.30 0.49
C MET A 139 -3.95 -2.84 0.51
N SER A 140 -4.96 -2.03 0.14
CA SER A 140 -6.36 -2.42 0.14
C SER A 140 -6.87 -2.65 -1.29
N GLU A 141 -7.53 -3.79 -1.50
CA GLU A 141 -8.23 -4.08 -2.75
C GLU A 141 -9.38 -3.09 -3.00
N ASP A 142 -10.06 -2.62 -1.94
CA ASP A 142 -11.12 -1.61 -2.07
C ASP A 142 -10.60 -0.27 -2.57
N ALA A 143 -9.39 0.15 -2.18
CA ALA A 143 -8.77 1.36 -2.71
C ALA A 143 -8.50 1.21 -4.22
N PHE A 144 -8.06 0.03 -4.65
CA PHE A 144 -7.91 -0.29 -6.07
C PHE A 144 -9.26 -0.28 -6.80
N ASN A 145 -10.31 -0.89 -6.25
CA ASN A 145 -11.63 -0.96 -6.87
C ASN A 145 -12.20 0.43 -7.15
N ARG A 146 -12.06 1.38 -6.22
CA ARG A 146 -12.50 2.78 -6.44
C ARG A 146 -11.77 3.45 -7.60
N LEU A 147 -10.48 3.16 -7.78
CA LEU A 147 -9.71 3.65 -8.94
C LEU A 147 -10.18 3.01 -10.24
N ASP A 148 -10.35 1.70 -10.24
CA ASP A 148 -10.79 0.93 -11.40
C ASP A 148 -12.18 1.37 -11.86
N GLU A 149 -13.11 1.60 -10.94
CA GLU A 149 -14.44 2.13 -11.21
C GLU A 149 -14.44 3.54 -11.80
N SER A 150 -13.39 4.32 -11.58
CA SER A 150 -13.23 5.65 -12.17
C SER A 150 -12.89 5.60 -13.67
N ILE A 151 -12.39 4.48 -14.17
CA ILE A 151 -12.05 4.24 -15.58
C ILE A 151 -13.24 3.58 -16.27
N ARG A 152 -14.20 4.40 -16.66
CA ARG A 152 -15.50 4.00 -17.21
C ARG A 152 -16.01 4.98 -18.28
N GLY A 153 -17.14 4.66 -18.86
CA GLY A 153 -17.83 5.48 -19.85
C GLY A 153 -17.85 4.84 -21.23
N GLN A 154 -18.58 5.46 -22.15
CA GLN A 154 -18.65 4.97 -23.52
C GLN A 154 -17.38 5.32 -24.30
N LEU A 155 -16.91 4.37 -25.09
CA LEU A 155 -15.75 4.54 -25.96
C LEU A 155 -16.14 4.33 -27.42
N PRO A 156 -15.43 4.97 -28.35
CA PRO A 156 -15.58 4.67 -29.78
C PRO A 156 -15.30 3.20 -30.10
N ASN A 157 -15.87 2.72 -31.22
CA ASN A 157 -15.68 1.34 -31.66
C ASN A 157 -14.19 0.96 -31.79
N GLY A 158 -13.84 -0.21 -31.26
CA GLY A 158 -12.46 -0.71 -31.26
C GLY A 158 -11.59 -0.20 -30.11
N MET A 159 -12.08 0.76 -29.31
CA MET A 159 -11.42 1.21 -28.10
C MET A 159 -11.83 0.39 -26.88
N TYR A 160 -11.00 0.37 -25.86
CA TYR A 160 -11.21 -0.41 -24.62
C TYR A 160 -10.65 0.33 -23.42
N HIS A 161 -11.16 0.01 -22.24
CA HIS A 161 -10.59 0.46 -20.97
C HIS A 161 -9.45 -0.46 -20.58
N GLN A 162 -8.37 0.10 -20.02
CA GLN A 162 -7.27 -0.72 -19.54
C GLN A 162 -6.62 -0.13 -18.29
N VAL A 163 -6.36 -1.00 -17.34
CA VAL A 163 -5.61 -0.72 -16.11
C VAL A 163 -4.31 -1.49 -16.15
N VAL A 164 -3.19 -0.80 -15.99
CA VAL A 164 -1.85 -1.37 -15.98
C VAL A 164 -1.27 -1.22 -14.58
N LEU A 165 -0.83 -2.32 -13.98
CA LEU A 165 -0.20 -2.36 -12.67
C LEU A 165 1.24 -2.84 -12.82
N THR A 166 2.19 -2.05 -12.29
CA THR A 166 3.61 -2.38 -12.30
C THR A 166 4.15 -2.35 -10.87
N PHE A 167 4.82 -3.40 -10.41
CA PHE A 167 5.30 -3.51 -9.02
C PHE A 167 6.37 -4.56 -8.80
N ASN A 168 7.03 -4.52 -7.63
CA ASN A 168 7.88 -5.57 -7.10
C ASN A 168 7.09 -6.40 -6.08
N PRO A 169 7.08 -7.74 -6.16
CA PRO A 169 6.21 -8.61 -5.36
C PRO A 169 6.81 -8.96 -4.00
N TRP A 170 6.79 -8.01 -3.05
CA TRP A 170 7.45 -8.15 -1.75
C TRP A 170 6.84 -9.22 -0.83
N SER A 171 5.52 -9.44 -0.91
CA SER A 171 4.84 -10.46 -0.09
C SER A 171 3.82 -11.23 -0.92
N ASP A 172 3.77 -12.54 -0.72
CA ASP A 172 2.77 -13.43 -1.32
C ASP A 172 1.38 -13.32 -0.66
N ARG A 173 1.28 -12.62 0.47
CA ARG A 173 0.00 -12.35 1.17
C ARG A 173 -0.75 -11.15 0.59
N HIS A 174 -0.15 -10.39 -0.32
CA HIS A 174 -0.77 -9.20 -0.90
C HIS A 174 -1.97 -9.56 -1.79
N TRP A 175 -3.08 -8.78 -1.73
CA TRP A 175 -4.30 -8.99 -2.50
C TRP A 175 -4.06 -9.12 -4.02
N LEU A 176 -3.05 -8.41 -4.56
CA LEU A 176 -2.64 -8.51 -5.97
C LEU A 176 -2.34 -9.95 -6.41
N LYS A 177 -1.75 -10.76 -5.51
CA LYS A 177 -1.45 -12.15 -5.82
C LYS A 177 -2.73 -12.95 -6.02
N LYS A 178 -3.62 -12.94 -5.04
CA LYS A 178 -4.89 -13.66 -5.10
C LYS A 178 -5.70 -13.26 -6.32
N ARG A 179 -5.93 -11.96 -6.50
CA ARG A 179 -6.82 -11.44 -7.56
C ARG A 179 -6.30 -11.67 -8.99
N PHE A 180 -5.00 -11.53 -9.22
CA PHE A 180 -4.46 -11.48 -10.58
C PHE A 180 -3.53 -12.62 -10.95
N PHE A 181 -2.98 -13.36 -9.99
CA PHE A 181 -2.03 -14.44 -10.26
C PHE A 181 -2.56 -15.82 -9.86
N ASP A 182 -3.38 -15.91 -8.82
CA ASP A 182 -3.96 -17.18 -8.37
C ASP A 182 -5.30 -17.48 -9.08
N GLU A 183 -6.00 -16.44 -9.57
CA GLU A 183 -7.29 -16.55 -10.26
C GLU A 183 -7.16 -16.08 -11.73
N PRO A 184 -6.75 -16.94 -12.66
CA PRO A 184 -6.58 -16.57 -14.07
C PRO A 184 -7.91 -16.17 -14.72
N SER A 185 -7.88 -15.12 -15.56
CA SER A 185 -9.03 -14.62 -16.31
C SER A 185 -8.58 -14.15 -17.68
N GLU A 186 -9.45 -14.30 -18.70
CA GLU A 186 -9.17 -13.81 -20.06
C GLU A 186 -8.98 -12.30 -20.14
N ASN A 187 -9.54 -11.56 -19.18
CA ASN A 187 -9.40 -10.12 -19.06
C ASN A 187 -8.12 -9.68 -18.32
N VAL A 188 -7.29 -10.64 -17.87
CA VAL A 188 -6.07 -10.39 -17.10
C VAL A 188 -4.87 -10.94 -17.85
N LEU A 189 -3.88 -10.09 -18.08
CA LEU A 189 -2.53 -10.49 -18.44
C LEU A 189 -1.64 -10.35 -17.20
N ALA A 190 -1.34 -11.45 -16.54
CA ALA A 190 -0.38 -11.50 -15.43
C ALA A 190 1.01 -11.90 -15.93
N LEU A 191 1.96 -10.99 -15.81
CA LEU A 191 3.35 -11.22 -16.26
C LEU A 191 4.31 -11.18 -15.07
N THR A 192 5.29 -12.09 -15.10
CA THR A 192 6.47 -12.02 -14.25
C THR A 192 7.66 -11.68 -15.11
N THR A 193 8.38 -10.62 -14.74
CA THR A 193 9.59 -10.15 -15.44
C THR A 193 10.76 -10.05 -14.46
N ASN A 194 11.96 -10.22 -14.97
CA ASN A 194 13.18 -10.10 -14.17
C ASN A 194 14.29 -9.37 -14.92
N TYR A 195 15.44 -9.17 -14.29
CA TYR A 195 16.55 -8.46 -14.89
C TYR A 195 17.04 -9.11 -16.20
N MET A 196 16.84 -10.42 -16.41
CA MET A 196 17.21 -11.12 -17.65
C MET A 196 16.35 -10.71 -18.86
N CYS A 197 15.20 -10.07 -18.63
CA CYS A 197 14.41 -9.43 -19.68
C CYS A 197 15.05 -8.13 -20.19
N ASN A 198 16.11 -7.64 -19.53
CA ASN A 198 16.80 -6.41 -19.85
C ASN A 198 18.18 -6.70 -20.41
N GLU A 199 18.28 -6.80 -21.71
CA GLU A 199 19.53 -7.06 -22.44
C GLU A 199 20.47 -5.85 -22.54
N PHE A 200 20.06 -4.70 -21.97
CA PHE A 200 20.84 -3.45 -21.97
C PHE A 200 21.61 -3.23 -20.65
N LEU A 201 21.65 -4.22 -19.77
CA LEU A 201 22.41 -4.15 -18.52
C LEU A 201 23.90 -4.28 -18.79
N GLY A 202 24.67 -3.40 -18.13
CA GLY A 202 26.15 -3.49 -18.16
C GLY A 202 26.68 -4.55 -17.20
N GLU A 203 27.98 -4.82 -17.30
CA GLU A 203 28.69 -5.81 -16.46
C GLU A 203 28.53 -5.49 -14.96
N SER A 204 28.59 -4.21 -14.57
CA SER A 204 28.42 -3.78 -13.18
C SER A 204 27.03 -4.06 -12.64
N ASP A 205 25.98 -3.93 -13.48
CA ASP A 205 24.61 -4.24 -13.09
C ASP A 205 24.44 -5.75 -12.90
N LEU A 206 25.02 -6.55 -13.81
CA LEU A 206 24.99 -8.00 -13.71
C LEU A 206 25.75 -8.50 -12.47
N ALA A 207 26.89 -7.91 -12.16
CA ALA A 207 27.65 -8.22 -10.94
C ALA A 207 26.85 -7.96 -9.68
N LEU A 208 26.01 -6.91 -9.65
CA LEU A 208 25.10 -6.63 -8.54
C LEU A 208 24.08 -7.76 -8.32
N PHE A 209 23.54 -8.33 -9.39
CA PHE A 209 22.61 -9.47 -9.30
C PHE A 209 23.32 -10.75 -8.88
N GLU A 210 24.57 -10.98 -9.31
CA GLU A 210 25.38 -12.11 -8.82
C GLU A 210 25.66 -11.99 -7.33
N GLU A 211 26.03 -10.81 -6.83
CA GLU A 211 26.19 -10.56 -5.40
C GLU A 211 24.87 -10.78 -4.62
N MET A 212 23.75 -10.37 -5.21
CA MET A 212 22.42 -10.54 -4.59
C MET A 212 22.04 -12.01 -4.38
N LYS A 213 22.57 -12.95 -5.16
CA LYS A 213 22.36 -14.40 -5.01
C LYS A 213 22.81 -14.92 -3.65
N LYS A 214 23.74 -14.24 -2.98
CA LYS A 214 24.18 -14.57 -1.61
C LYS A 214 23.04 -14.42 -0.58
N ASN A 215 22.00 -13.64 -0.91
CA ASN A 215 20.78 -13.55 -0.12
C ASN A 215 19.59 -14.11 -0.93
N PRO A 216 19.26 -15.41 -0.83
CA PRO A 216 18.27 -16.08 -1.67
C PRO A 216 16.87 -15.42 -1.57
N LYS A 217 16.46 -14.93 -0.39
CA LYS A 217 15.17 -14.29 -0.18
C LYS A 217 15.07 -12.96 -0.95
N ARG A 218 16.09 -12.12 -0.82
CA ARG A 218 16.18 -10.86 -1.57
C ARG A 218 16.30 -11.10 -3.07
N TYR A 219 17.09 -12.09 -3.49
CA TYR A 219 17.26 -12.45 -4.90
C TYR A 219 15.95 -12.95 -5.52
N LYS A 220 15.14 -13.71 -4.76
CA LYS A 220 13.83 -14.17 -5.20
C LYS A 220 12.93 -13.01 -5.64
N VAL A 221 12.84 -11.96 -4.85
CA VAL A 221 12.00 -10.78 -5.13
C VAL A 221 12.70 -9.81 -6.07
N ALA A 222 13.84 -9.28 -5.66
CA ALA A 222 14.53 -8.18 -6.34
C ALA A 222 15.33 -8.62 -7.57
N GLY A 223 15.71 -9.90 -7.67
CA GLY A 223 16.38 -10.50 -8.81
C GLY A 223 15.44 -11.24 -9.75
N LEU A 224 14.62 -12.14 -9.25
CA LEU A 224 13.75 -13.00 -10.09
C LEU A 224 12.35 -12.46 -10.30
N GLY A 225 11.91 -11.48 -9.52
CA GLY A 225 10.53 -10.96 -9.58
C GLY A 225 9.48 -11.96 -9.06
N GLU A 226 9.92 -12.92 -8.27
CA GLU A 226 9.04 -13.89 -7.63
C GLU A 226 8.46 -13.32 -6.33
N TRP A 227 7.30 -13.87 -5.91
CA TRP A 227 6.69 -13.45 -4.67
C TRP A 227 7.59 -13.71 -3.48
N GLY A 228 7.83 -12.67 -2.71
CA GLY A 228 8.56 -12.76 -1.45
C GLY A 228 7.70 -13.48 -0.39
N VAL A 229 8.39 -14.18 0.51
CA VAL A 229 7.82 -14.58 1.79
C VAL A 229 8.38 -13.60 2.80
N VAL A 230 7.50 -12.88 3.51
CA VAL A 230 7.95 -11.94 4.55
C VAL A 230 8.35 -12.77 5.76
N ASP A 231 9.64 -12.92 5.94
CA ASP A 231 10.22 -13.56 7.13
C ASP A 231 10.41 -12.51 8.23
N GLY A 232 10.07 -12.93 9.42
CA GLY A 232 10.31 -12.12 10.62
C GLY A 232 9.27 -11.04 10.83
N LEU A 233 8.05 -11.24 10.34
CA LEU A 233 6.91 -10.47 10.82
C LEU A 233 6.74 -10.70 12.32
N VAL A 234 6.41 -9.63 13.03
CA VAL A 234 6.08 -9.70 14.45
C VAL A 234 4.76 -10.43 14.65
N TYR A 235 3.79 -10.18 13.79
CA TYR A 235 2.51 -10.89 13.77
C TYR A 235 2.36 -11.65 12.47
N GLU A 236 2.23 -12.97 12.54
CA GLU A 236 2.08 -13.86 11.38
C GLU A 236 0.66 -14.41 11.24
N ASN A 237 -0.07 -14.50 12.36
CA ASN A 237 -1.42 -15.07 12.42
C ASN A 237 -2.48 -13.99 12.27
N TRP A 238 -2.56 -13.39 11.07
CA TRP A 238 -3.60 -12.42 10.75
C TRP A 238 -4.19 -12.65 9.35
N LYS A 239 -5.42 -12.17 9.15
CA LYS A 239 -6.11 -12.17 7.86
C LYS A 239 -7.00 -10.95 7.70
N GLU A 240 -7.15 -10.51 6.46
CA GLU A 240 -8.20 -9.57 6.07
C GLU A 240 -9.50 -10.34 5.85
N GLN A 241 -10.58 -9.91 6.49
CA GLN A 241 -11.89 -10.53 6.36
C GLN A 241 -12.97 -9.50 6.65
N ASP A 242 -13.96 -9.40 5.76
CA ASP A 242 -15.17 -8.64 6.03
C ASP A 242 -16.03 -9.35 7.07
N PHE A 243 -16.55 -8.59 8.03
CA PHE A 243 -17.42 -9.08 9.09
C PHE A 243 -18.37 -7.99 9.60
N SER A 244 -19.54 -8.39 10.10
CA SER A 244 -20.46 -7.48 10.77
C SER A 244 -19.94 -7.13 12.16
N ILE A 245 -19.66 -5.85 12.39
CA ILE A 245 -19.18 -5.36 13.70
C ILE A 245 -20.23 -5.56 14.77
N ASP A 246 -21.50 -5.34 14.44
CA ASP A 246 -22.60 -5.52 15.37
C ASP A 246 -22.75 -6.98 15.80
N ASP A 247 -22.48 -7.92 14.90
CA ASP A 247 -22.55 -9.35 15.22
C ASP A 247 -21.38 -9.77 16.10
N VAL A 248 -20.16 -9.31 15.78
CA VAL A 248 -18.98 -9.56 16.62
C VAL A 248 -19.16 -8.98 18.03
N ARG A 249 -19.70 -7.79 18.16
CA ARG A 249 -19.96 -7.15 19.46
C ARG A 249 -21.02 -7.86 20.31
N LYS A 250 -21.91 -8.64 19.70
CA LYS A 250 -22.95 -9.44 20.39
C LYS A 250 -22.46 -10.82 20.83
N LEU A 251 -21.28 -11.25 20.40
CA LEU A 251 -20.73 -12.53 20.84
C LEU A 251 -20.57 -12.57 22.37
N PRO A 252 -20.88 -13.68 23.02
CA PRO A 252 -20.79 -13.80 24.48
C PRO A 252 -19.33 -13.68 24.94
N GLY A 253 -19.09 -12.88 25.97
CA GLY A 253 -17.76 -12.78 26.61
C GLY A 253 -16.72 -11.92 25.89
N VAL A 254 -17.04 -11.34 24.74
CA VAL A 254 -16.13 -10.43 24.03
C VAL A 254 -15.99 -9.09 24.72
N LYS A 255 -14.85 -8.42 24.50
CA LYS A 255 -14.57 -7.12 25.07
C LYS A 255 -14.03 -6.17 24.01
N ALA A 256 -14.66 -5.01 23.88
CA ALA A 256 -14.13 -3.93 23.06
C ALA A 256 -12.89 -3.31 23.73
N ILE A 257 -11.88 -3.03 22.93
CA ILE A 257 -10.62 -2.44 23.36
C ILE A 257 -10.21 -1.32 22.41
N PHE A 258 -9.68 -0.23 22.99
CA PHE A 258 -9.25 0.94 22.24
C PHE A 258 -7.87 1.38 22.73
N GLY A 259 -6.99 1.66 21.79
CA GLY A 259 -5.63 2.16 22.09
C GLY A 259 -5.31 3.39 21.27
N LEU A 260 -4.56 4.30 21.85
CA LEU A 260 -4.17 5.55 21.21
C LEU A 260 -2.65 5.75 21.30
N ASP A 261 -2.02 5.92 20.15
CA ASP A 261 -0.66 6.37 20.01
C ASP A 261 -0.64 7.83 19.54
N PHE A 262 0.12 8.68 20.22
CA PHE A 262 0.18 10.11 19.90
C PHE A 262 1.25 10.37 18.86
N GLY A 263 0.87 11.05 17.78
CA GLY A 263 1.78 11.63 16.81
C GLY A 263 1.39 13.08 16.49
N TYR A 264 2.27 13.80 15.81
CA TYR A 264 1.97 15.17 15.41
C TYR A 264 2.48 15.47 13.98
N THR A 265 3.66 16.03 13.80
CA THR A 265 4.13 16.52 12.50
C THR A 265 4.62 15.43 11.57
N THR A 266 5.51 14.57 12.05
CA THR A 266 6.10 13.47 11.25
C THR A 266 5.28 12.21 11.37
N ASP A 267 4.81 11.92 12.57
CA ASP A 267 4.11 10.69 12.92
C ASP A 267 2.61 10.94 13.03
N PRO A 268 1.79 10.00 12.57
CA PRO A 268 0.34 10.12 12.69
C PRO A 268 -0.10 9.85 14.13
N THR A 269 -1.17 10.52 14.55
CA THR A 269 -1.96 10.04 15.69
C THR A 269 -2.73 8.82 15.26
N ALA A 270 -2.60 7.70 15.99
CA ALA A 270 -3.17 6.42 15.64
C ALA A 270 -4.11 5.91 16.73
N LEU A 271 -5.42 5.74 16.41
CA LEU A 271 -6.38 5.08 17.27
C LEU A 271 -6.67 3.68 16.72
N PHE A 272 -6.45 2.69 17.54
CA PHE A 272 -6.81 1.30 17.31
C PHE A 272 -8.18 0.99 17.93
N CYS A 273 -9.08 0.35 17.18
CA CYS A 273 -10.39 -0.09 17.64
C CYS A 273 -10.56 -1.59 17.39
N GLY A 274 -10.67 -2.38 18.46
CA GLY A 274 -10.79 -3.83 18.36
C GLY A 274 -11.78 -4.45 19.32
N VAL A 275 -12.10 -5.73 19.06
CA VAL A 275 -12.86 -6.62 19.95
C VAL A 275 -12.05 -7.88 20.19
N VAL A 276 -11.87 -8.24 21.45
CA VAL A 276 -11.19 -9.47 21.85
C VAL A 276 -12.20 -10.52 22.26
N ASP A 277 -12.12 -11.66 21.59
CA ASP A 277 -12.71 -12.93 22.03
C ASP A 277 -11.61 -13.78 22.66
N ALA A 278 -11.57 -13.76 23.99
CA ALA A 278 -10.55 -14.48 24.74
C ALA A 278 -10.77 -16.00 24.74
N ALA A 279 -12.01 -16.48 24.55
CA ALA A 279 -12.35 -17.90 24.53
C ALA A 279 -11.84 -18.53 23.23
N GLU A 280 -12.11 -17.90 22.10
CA GLU A 280 -11.68 -18.36 20.77
C GLU A 280 -10.28 -17.86 20.36
N ARG A 281 -9.63 -17.06 21.22
CA ARG A 281 -8.34 -16.42 20.94
C ARG A 281 -8.36 -15.65 19.61
N ARG A 282 -9.39 -14.80 19.41
CA ARG A 282 -9.53 -13.94 18.23
C ARG A 282 -9.51 -12.48 18.62
N LEU A 283 -8.81 -11.70 17.82
CA LEU A 283 -8.77 -10.25 17.90
C LEU A 283 -9.36 -9.68 16.60
N TYR A 284 -10.52 -9.07 16.68
CA TYR A 284 -11.16 -8.41 15.56
C TYR A 284 -10.78 -6.93 15.55
N VAL A 285 -10.18 -6.46 14.48
CA VAL A 285 -9.85 -5.04 14.25
C VAL A 285 -10.90 -4.46 13.32
N PHE A 286 -11.70 -3.52 13.82
CA PHE A 286 -12.90 -3.09 13.10
C PHE A 286 -12.92 -1.63 12.69
N ASP A 287 -12.07 -0.77 13.28
CA ASP A 287 -11.98 0.65 12.94
C ASP A 287 -10.62 1.23 13.34
N GLU A 288 -10.29 2.39 12.76
CA GLU A 288 -9.05 3.10 13.03
C GLU A 288 -9.20 4.61 12.82
N LEU A 289 -8.37 5.41 13.52
CA LEU A 289 -8.03 6.78 13.15
C LEU A 289 -6.54 6.84 12.86
N TYR A 290 -6.16 7.48 11.75
CA TYR A 290 -4.76 7.58 11.34
C TYR A 290 -4.54 8.91 10.60
N GLU A 291 -4.27 9.97 11.36
CA GLU A 291 -4.16 11.32 10.82
C GLU A 291 -2.95 12.04 11.42
N ARG A 292 -2.30 12.90 10.65
CA ARG A 292 -1.19 13.77 11.10
C ARG A 292 -1.68 15.15 11.47
N ALA A 293 -0.84 15.87 12.22
CA ALA A 293 -1.06 17.26 12.60
C ALA A 293 -2.36 17.50 13.39
N LEU A 294 -2.82 16.52 14.16
CA LEU A 294 -3.97 16.68 15.03
C LEU A 294 -3.56 17.32 16.37
N THR A 295 -4.28 18.35 16.78
CA THR A 295 -4.25 18.84 18.16
C THR A 295 -5.06 17.91 19.07
N ASN A 296 -4.84 17.91 20.39
CA ASN A 296 -5.60 17.08 21.33
C ASN A 296 -7.11 17.33 21.26
N ARG A 297 -7.53 18.56 20.99
CA ARG A 297 -8.95 18.88 20.73
C ARG A 297 -9.44 18.20 19.44
N ALA A 298 -8.68 18.28 18.36
CA ALA A 298 -9.05 17.63 17.10
C ALA A 298 -9.10 16.10 17.23
N ILE A 299 -8.20 15.49 17.99
CA ILE A 299 -8.24 14.06 18.31
C ILE A 299 -9.58 13.72 19.02
N ALA A 300 -9.94 14.48 20.06
CA ALA A 300 -11.18 14.24 20.79
C ALA A 300 -12.41 14.36 19.87
N GLU A 301 -12.48 15.39 19.03
CA GLU A 301 -13.57 15.59 18.06
C GLU A 301 -13.64 14.46 17.03
N ARG A 302 -12.51 13.91 16.57
CA ARG A 302 -12.50 12.75 15.67
C ARG A 302 -13.05 11.50 16.33
N VAL A 303 -12.56 11.19 17.53
CA VAL A 303 -13.02 10.03 18.33
C VAL A 303 -14.52 10.13 18.67
N GLN A 304 -15.01 11.34 18.97
CA GLN A 304 -16.44 11.58 19.22
C GLN A 304 -17.27 11.34 17.95
N ARG A 305 -16.81 11.81 16.79
CA ARG A 305 -17.49 11.57 15.49
C ARG A 305 -17.57 10.10 15.12
N LEU A 306 -16.53 9.32 15.45
CA LEU A 306 -16.53 7.86 15.29
C LEU A 306 -17.47 7.15 16.26
N GLY A 307 -18.02 7.86 17.27
CA GLY A 307 -18.94 7.29 18.25
C GLY A 307 -18.26 6.65 19.47
N TYR A 308 -16.94 6.82 19.64
CA TYR A 308 -16.17 6.13 20.68
C TYR A 308 -15.87 6.98 21.92
N ALA A 309 -16.53 8.11 22.11
CA ALA A 309 -16.34 9.02 23.25
C ALA A 309 -16.51 8.35 24.63
N LYS A 310 -17.37 7.33 24.72
CA LYS A 310 -17.67 6.61 25.97
C LYS A 310 -16.80 5.38 26.19
N GLU A 311 -15.92 5.06 25.25
CA GLU A 311 -15.06 3.88 25.32
C GLU A 311 -13.85 4.11 26.23
N ALA A 312 -13.33 3.03 26.79
CA ALA A 312 -12.12 3.08 27.63
C ALA A 312 -10.88 3.02 26.73
N ILE A 313 -10.27 4.15 26.46
CA ILE A 313 -9.09 4.28 25.60
C ILE A 313 -7.83 4.20 26.45
N VAL A 314 -6.87 3.36 26.01
CA VAL A 314 -5.53 3.25 26.64
C VAL A 314 -4.53 3.98 25.75
N ALA A 315 -3.98 5.08 26.24
CA ALA A 315 -3.06 5.91 25.48
C ALA A 315 -1.62 5.73 25.91
N ASP A 316 -0.66 6.11 25.06
CA ASP A 316 0.75 6.11 25.46
C ASP A 316 0.96 6.91 26.76
N CYS A 317 1.65 6.32 27.70
CA CYS A 317 1.93 6.93 29.00
C CYS A 317 3.05 8.01 28.93
N ALA A 318 3.74 8.15 27.81
CA ALA A 318 4.73 9.21 27.62
C ALA A 318 4.09 10.61 27.56
N GLU A 319 2.77 10.70 27.29
CA GLU A 319 2.03 11.93 27.04
C GLU A 319 0.93 12.20 28.11
N PRO A 320 1.29 12.33 29.42
CA PRO A 320 0.30 12.48 30.51
C PRO A 320 -0.51 13.77 30.40
N LYS A 321 0.07 14.84 29.84
CA LYS A 321 -0.60 16.11 29.59
C LYS A 321 -1.68 15.96 28.52
N SER A 322 -1.35 15.32 27.41
CA SER A 322 -2.29 15.05 26.33
C SER A 322 -3.47 14.19 26.79
N ILE A 323 -3.22 13.19 27.64
CA ILE A 323 -4.28 12.37 28.26
C ILE A 323 -5.23 13.22 29.11
N THR A 324 -4.69 14.18 29.89
CA THR A 324 -5.52 15.07 30.71
C THR A 324 -6.39 15.97 29.85
N GLU A 325 -5.83 16.59 28.81
CA GLU A 325 -6.58 17.41 27.85
C GLU A 325 -7.66 16.62 27.11
N LEU A 326 -7.39 15.38 26.69
CA LEU A 326 -8.42 14.52 26.06
C LEU A 326 -9.62 14.27 27.01
N ARG A 327 -9.37 14.09 28.31
CA ARG A 327 -10.45 13.95 29.31
C ARG A 327 -11.28 15.23 29.43
N GLU A 328 -10.65 16.39 29.45
CA GLU A 328 -11.30 17.70 29.45
C GLU A 328 -12.14 17.94 28.21
N PHE A 329 -11.69 17.43 27.04
CA PHE A 329 -12.42 17.50 25.77
C PHE A 329 -13.48 16.39 25.61
N GLY A 330 -13.81 15.63 26.68
CA GLY A 330 -14.93 14.70 26.72
C GLY A 330 -14.57 13.22 26.56
N LEU A 331 -13.31 12.85 26.35
CA LEU A 331 -12.88 11.45 26.37
C LEU A 331 -12.52 11.02 27.82
N THR A 332 -13.51 11.09 28.70
CA THR A 332 -13.31 10.99 30.18
C THR A 332 -12.72 9.65 30.63
N ARG A 333 -12.80 8.57 29.81
CA ARG A 333 -12.31 7.24 30.16
C ARG A 333 -10.93 6.92 29.56
N THR A 334 -10.23 7.93 29.01
CA THR A 334 -8.86 7.77 28.53
C THR A 334 -7.91 7.60 29.72
N ARG A 335 -7.01 6.62 29.65
CA ARG A 335 -6.01 6.37 30.68
C ARG A 335 -4.65 6.08 30.07
N ALA A 336 -3.58 6.29 30.83
CA ALA A 336 -2.23 5.93 30.44
C ALA A 336 -2.05 4.40 30.40
N SER A 337 -1.26 3.93 29.45
CA SER A 337 -0.70 2.59 29.42
C SER A 337 0.29 2.39 30.57
N LYS A 338 0.56 1.15 30.95
CA LYS A 338 1.56 0.82 31.97
C LYS A 338 2.88 0.46 31.32
N LYS A 339 3.93 1.24 31.58
CA LYS A 339 5.31 0.88 31.18
C LYS A 339 5.94 -0.02 32.24
N GLY A 340 6.50 -1.15 31.83
CA GLY A 340 7.33 -2.02 32.63
C GLY A 340 8.55 -2.47 31.83
N ALA A 341 9.55 -3.01 32.49
CA ALA A 341 10.66 -3.67 31.80
C ALA A 341 10.09 -4.72 30.82
N ASP A 342 10.59 -4.73 29.58
CA ASP A 342 10.15 -5.64 28.51
C ASP A 342 8.65 -5.55 28.12
N SER A 343 7.99 -4.41 28.41
CA SER A 343 6.56 -4.22 28.12
C SER A 343 6.21 -4.40 26.64
N ILE A 344 7.13 -4.06 25.72
CA ILE A 344 6.96 -4.24 24.27
C ILE A 344 6.91 -5.74 23.94
N LEU A 345 7.93 -6.50 24.32
CA LEU A 345 8.02 -7.94 24.03
C LEU A 345 6.88 -8.72 24.66
N ASN A 346 6.58 -8.44 25.91
CA ASN A 346 5.47 -9.08 26.61
C ASN A 346 4.11 -8.75 25.96
N GLY A 347 3.92 -7.52 25.50
CA GLY A 347 2.73 -7.10 24.77
C GLY A 347 2.59 -7.82 23.43
N VAL A 348 3.68 -7.89 22.67
CA VAL A 348 3.75 -8.59 21.39
C VAL A 348 3.43 -10.09 21.57
N GLN A 349 4.09 -10.78 22.50
CA GLN A 349 3.89 -12.21 22.74
C GLN A 349 2.44 -12.57 23.06
N ARG A 350 1.76 -11.72 23.84
CA ARG A 350 0.35 -11.93 24.18
C ARG A 350 -0.56 -11.85 22.96
N ILE A 351 -0.30 -10.88 22.06
CA ILE A 351 -1.10 -10.70 20.85
C ILE A 351 -0.83 -11.82 19.85
N GLN A 352 0.39 -12.34 19.80
CA GLN A 352 0.76 -13.48 18.95
C GLN A 352 -0.04 -14.75 19.23
N ASP A 353 -0.59 -14.90 20.44
CA ASP A 353 -1.48 -16.02 20.81
C ASP A 353 -2.88 -15.93 20.19
N TYR A 354 -3.21 -14.81 19.51
CA TYR A 354 -4.52 -14.55 18.94
C TYR A 354 -4.49 -14.56 17.41
N GLU A 355 -5.55 -15.09 16.78
CA GLU A 355 -5.81 -14.85 15.36
C GLU A 355 -6.33 -13.42 15.19
N ILE A 356 -5.61 -12.59 14.43
CA ILE A 356 -6.00 -11.19 14.19
C ILE A 356 -6.82 -11.14 12.90
N ILE A 357 -8.08 -10.75 13.02
CA ILE A 357 -9.02 -10.62 11.91
C ILE A 357 -9.24 -9.12 11.68
N VAL A 358 -8.79 -8.64 10.52
CA VAL A 358 -8.80 -7.21 10.20
C VAL A 358 -9.88 -6.91 9.19
N HIS A 359 -10.78 -5.97 9.53
CA HIS A 359 -11.81 -5.52 8.60
C HIS A 359 -11.15 -4.72 7.45
N PRO A 360 -11.58 -4.91 6.17
CA PRO A 360 -10.98 -4.26 5.00
C PRO A 360 -10.89 -2.73 5.06
N ARG A 361 -11.79 -2.08 5.83
CA ARG A 361 -11.75 -0.61 6.01
C ARG A 361 -10.56 -0.10 6.84
N CYS A 362 -9.89 -0.99 7.61
CA CYS A 362 -8.72 -0.64 8.42
C CYS A 362 -7.43 -0.67 7.57
N VAL A 363 -7.36 0.22 6.59
CA VAL A 363 -6.31 0.22 5.55
C VAL A 363 -4.92 0.49 6.10
N ASN A 364 -4.83 1.42 7.08
CA ASN A 364 -3.54 1.74 7.68
C ASN A 364 -3.07 0.62 8.60
N PHE A 365 -3.98 -0.01 9.33
CA PHE A 365 -3.66 -1.18 10.16
C PHE A 365 -3.16 -2.36 9.30
N LEU A 366 -3.84 -2.65 8.18
CA LEU A 366 -3.40 -3.67 7.21
C LEU A 366 -2.00 -3.34 6.66
N THR A 367 -1.72 -2.07 6.40
CA THR A 367 -0.41 -1.62 5.94
C THR A 367 0.67 -1.90 6.99
N GLU A 368 0.47 -1.45 8.23
CA GLU A 368 1.45 -1.61 9.29
C GLU A 368 1.67 -3.09 9.65
N ILE A 369 0.60 -3.87 9.91
CA ILE A 369 0.74 -5.27 10.32
C ILE A 369 1.44 -6.13 9.27
N SER A 370 1.25 -5.83 7.99
CA SER A 370 1.90 -6.54 6.88
C SER A 370 3.40 -6.27 6.75
N GLN A 371 3.88 -5.20 7.39
CA GLN A 371 5.26 -4.72 7.31
C GLN A 371 5.98 -4.74 8.67
N TYR A 372 5.25 -4.93 9.77
CA TYR A 372 5.81 -4.89 11.12
C TYR A 372 6.72 -6.10 11.37
N GLN A 373 8.02 -5.84 11.42
CA GLN A 373 9.07 -6.86 11.44
C GLN A 373 9.92 -6.78 12.71
N TRP A 374 10.55 -7.92 13.03
CA TRP A 374 11.62 -7.94 14.02
C TRP A 374 12.84 -7.20 13.49
N GLY A 375 13.37 -6.29 14.29
CA GLY A 375 14.57 -5.54 13.98
C GLY A 375 15.78 -6.46 13.77
N LYS A 376 16.67 -6.05 12.86
CA LYS A 376 17.91 -6.77 12.55
C LYS A 376 19.12 -5.91 12.89
N ASP A 377 20.16 -6.56 13.40
CA ASP A 377 21.45 -5.91 13.60
C ASP A 377 22.16 -5.70 12.25
N ARG A 378 23.33 -5.03 12.28
CA ARG A 378 24.17 -4.78 11.10
C ARG A 378 24.62 -6.05 10.35
N PHE A 379 24.51 -7.21 10.98
CA PHE A 379 24.86 -8.51 10.40
C PHE A 379 23.64 -9.27 9.88
N GLY A 380 22.41 -8.68 9.98
CA GLY A 380 21.17 -9.28 9.53
C GLY A 380 20.56 -10.28 10.51
N LYS A 381 21.07 -10.38 11.75
CA LYS A 381 20.51 -11.23 12.81
C LYS A 381 19.41 -10.48 13.55
N TYR A 382 18.33 -11.16 13.85
CA TYR A 382 17.21 -10.58 14.61
C TYR A 382 17.65 -10.15 16.00
N THR A 383 17.28 -8.92 16.37
CA THR A 383 17.59 -8.33 17.68
C THR A 383 16.64 -8.79 18.78
N GLY A 384 15.56 -9.47 18.42
CA GLY A 384 14.48 -9.83 19.34
C GLY A 384 13.60 -8.66 19.77
N LYS A 385 13.76 -7.48 19.16
CA LYS A 385 12.88 -6.32 19.33
C LYS A 385 12.27 -5.97 17.97
N PRO A 386 11.00 -5.55 17.91
CA PRO A 386 10.41 -5.04 16.67
C PRO A 386 11.15 -3.79 16.17
N GLU A 387 11.08 -3.53 14.86
CA GLU A 387 11.48 -2.25 14.28
C GLU A 387 10.55 -1.14 14.79
N ASP A 388 11.15 0.05 15.04
CA ASP A 388 10.45 1.21 15.60
C ASP A 388 10.02 2.20 14.50
N ASP A 389 9.77 1.70 13.30
CA ASP A 389 9.41 2.49 12.14
C ASP A 389 8.03 2.07 11.62
N ASN A 390 7.13 3.05 11.41
CA ASN A 390 5.76 2.82 10.91
C ASN A 390 4.96 1.80 11.75
N ASN A 391 4.96 1.93 13.07
CA ASN A 391 4.38 0.97 14.02
C ASN A 391 3.27 1.57 14.92
N HIS A 392 2.70 2.70 14.55
CA HIS A 392 1.79 3.49 15.39
C HIS A 392 0.51 2.75 15.77
N LEU A 393 -0.14 2.07 14.82
CA LEU A 393 -1.32 1.23 15.11
C LEU A 393 -0.93 -0.07 15.81
N MET A 394 0.29 -0.58 15.58
CA MET A 394 0.82 -1.74 16.31
C MET A 394 1.04 -1.40 17.79
N ASP A 395 1.55 -0.22 18.07
CA ASP A 395 1.72 0.27 19.43
C ASP A 395 0.39 0.60 20.10
N ALA A 396 -0.53 1.26 19.39
CA ALA A 396 -1.89 1.50 19.85
C ALA A 396 -2.63 0.18 20.19
N MET A 397 -2.51 -0.84 19.34
CA MET A 397 -3.04 -2.20 19.61
C MET A 397 -2.43 -2.79 20.87
N ARG A 398 -1.12 -2.68 21.05
CA ARG A 398 -0.39 -3.19 22.21
C ARG A 398 -0.86 -2.51 23.51
N TYR A 399 -1.10 -1.18 23.48
CA TYR A 399 -1.67 -0.44 24.62
C TYR A 399 -3.09 -0.91 24.96
N ALA A 400 -3.94 -1.06 23.93
CA ALA A 400 -5.31 -1.54 24.12
C ALA A 400 -5.37 -2.93 24.75
N PHE A 401 -4.43 -3.81 24.36
CA PHE A 401 -4.37 -5.20 24.77
C PHE A 401 -3.80 -5.43 26.18
N GLU A 402 -3.30 -4.40 26.84
CA GLU A 402 -2.63 -4.45 28.15
C GLU A 402 -3.46 -5.16 29.25
N LYS A 403 -4.80 -5.02 29.23
CA LYS A 403 -5.71 -5.64 30.24
C LYS A 403 -5.88 -7.14 30.11
N PHE A 404 -5.48 -7.72 28.98
CA PHE A 404 -5.54 -9.18 28.76
C PHE A 404 -4.25 -9.89 29.25
N ALA A 405 -3.65 -9.39 30.34
CA ALA A 405 -2.58 -10.10 31.03
C ALA A 405 -3.11 -11.45 31.50
N VAL A 406 -2.37 -12.53 31.20
CA VAL A 406 -2.64 -13.87 31.70
C VAL A 406 -2.86 -13.78 33.21
N VAL A 407 -4.04 -14.15 33.67
CA VAL A 407 -4.24 -14.55 35.05
C VAL A 407 -3.34 -15.79 35.22
N LYS A 408 -2.24 -15.65 35.98
CA LYS A 408 -1.49 -16.83 36.42
C LYS A 408 -2.47 -17.68 37.20
N THR A 409 -2.96 -18.76 36.57
CA THR A 409 -3.60 -19.85 37.25
C THR A 409 -2.57 -20.47 38.17
N GLY A 410 -2.74 -20.33 39.47
CA GLY A 410 -1.93 -21.07 40.43
C GLY A 410 -1.51 -20.26 41.65
N GLN A 411 -2.44 -20.04 42.55
CA GLN A 411 -2.27 -20.36 43.95
C GLN A 411 -3.65 -20.41 44.60
N VAL A 412 -4.22 -21.58 44.66
CA VAL A 412 -5.29 -21.89 45.60
C VAL A 412 -4.57 -22.05 46.94
N ASP A 413 -4.60 -21.00 47.75
CA ASP A 413 -4.30 -21.16 49.19
C ASP A 413 -5.52 -21.80 49.81
N ILE A 414 -5.40 -23.09 50.13
CA ILE A 414 -6.32 -23.85 50.97
C ILE A 414 -6.03 -23.44 52.41
N TYR A 415 -6.99 -22.77 53.05
CA TYR A 415 -7.17 -22.77 54.49
C TYR A 415 -8.60 -23.22 54.81
#